data_4681a31a757479c70738a8c3594a4aff
#
_entry.id   4681a31a757479c70738a8c3594a4aff
#
_cell.length_a   1.000
_cell.length_b   1.000
_cell.length_c   1.000
_cell.angle_alpha   90.00
_cell.angle_beta   90.00
_cell.angle_gamma   90.00
#
_symmetry.space_group_name_H-M   'P 1'
#
loop_
_entity.id
_entity.type
_entity.pdbx_description
1 polymer ?
#
loop_
_entity_poly.entity_id
_entity_poly.type
_entity_poly.pdbx_seq_one_letter_code
_entity_poly.pdbx_strand_id
1 'polypeptide(L)'
;MASEEMDRALTRVKNTIKKLSAKGGVKIASEVWDVNEALAAYRGAVEEVLKRYEDVAQEAADEEALARLNYDLAHRRLMGLVDEIRPLARKQPDARCNEYKLRRVNQVLLALKEELDVCFDADLDLADEDASLSYSDLSFLLRGYLDLSSAYARRRYGLSYEENGK
;
A
#
# COMPACT_ATOMS: atom_id res chain seq x y z
N MET A 1 2.12 18.89 -12.85
CA MET A 1 2.84 18.94 -14.15
C MET A 1 1.96 18.53 -15.33
N ALA A 2 1.29 17.37 -15.35
CA ALA A 2 0.42 16.94 -16.46
C ALA A 2 -0.76 17.90 -16.75
N SER A 3 -1.34 18.54 -15.72
CA SER A 3 -2.42 19.54 -15.87
C SER A 3 -1.97 20.80 -16.63
N GLU A 4 -0.76 21.29 -16.36
CA GLU A 4 -0.24 22.50 -17.01
C GLU A 4 0.11 22.29 -18.49
N GLU A 5 0.61 21.10 -18.87
CA GLU A 5 0.88 20.76 -20.26
C GLU A 5 -0.41 20.59 -21.06
N MET A 6 -1.43 20.01 -20.45
CA MET A 6 -2.76 19.86 -21.06
C MET A 6 -3.42 21.23 -21.27
N ASP A 7 -3.32 22.14 -20.29
CA ASP A 7 -3.83 23.51 -20.42
C ASP A 7 -3.10 24.31 -21.48
N ARG A 8 -1.78 24.12 -21.62
CA ARG A 8 -0.98 24.72 -22.69
C ARG A 8 -1.38 24.19 -24.08
N ALA A 9 -1.62 22.87 -24.20
CA ALA A 9 -2.07 22.24 -25.44
C ALA A 9 -3.47 22.72 -25.82
N LEU A 10 -4.41 22.76 -24.90
CA LEU A 10 -5.76 23.30 -25.08
C LEU A 10 -5.76 24.78 -25.48
N THR A 11 -4.88 25.56 -24.88
CA THR A 11 -4.72 26.99 -25.22
C THR A 11 -4.19 27.17 -26.64
N ARG A 12 -3.23 26.33 -27.07
CA ARG A 12 -2.72 26.34 -28.47
C ARG A 12 -3.82 25.98 -29.45
N VAL A 13 -4.59 24.93 -29.19
CA VAL A 13 -5.73 24.53 -30.05
C VAL A 13 -6.78 25.62 -30.13
N LYS A 14 -7.20 26.23 -29.02
CA LYS A 14 -8.14 27.35 -28.97
C LYS A 14 -7.64 28.56 -29.79
N ASN A 15 -6.36 28.90 -29.65
CA ASN A 15 -5.76 30.02 -30.38
C ASN A 15 -5.66 29.74 -31.88
N THR A 16 -5.40 28.50 -32.28
CA THR A 16 -5.36 28.09 -33.71
C THR A 16 -6.74 28.14 -34.33
N ILE A 17 -7.78 27.62 -33.65
CA ILE A 17 -9.17 27.71 -34.09
C ILE A 17 -9.61 29.17 -34.21
N LYS A 18 -9.24 30.03 -33.26
CA LYS A 18 -9.58 31.46 -33.29
C LYS A 18 -8.89 32.19 -34.45
N LYS A 19 -7.65 31.84 -34.79
CA LYS A 19 -6.93 32.37 -35.97
C LYS A 19 -7.55 31.93 -37.30
N LEU A 20 -8.00 30.67 -37.37
CA LEU A 20 -8.68 30.12 -38.55
C LEU A 20 -10.06 30.75 -38.79
N SER A 21 -10.83 31.00 -37.75
CA SER A 21 -12.15 31.66 -37.85
C SER A 21 -12.06 33.14 -38.17
N ALA A 22 -10.94 33.80 -37.81
CA ALA A 22 -10.74 35.23 -38.08
C ALA A 22 -10.25 35.55 -39.55
N LYS A 23 -9.71 34.55 -40.24
CA LYS A 23 -9.20 34.68 -41.63
C LYS A 23 -10.18 34.08 -42.63
N GLY A 24 -11.27 34.76 -42.91
CA GLY A 24 -12.27 34.29 -43.87
C GLY A 24 -11.69 33.80 -45.20
N GLY A 25 -11.72 32.52 -45.43
CA GLY A 25 -12.07 31.88 -46.70
C GLY A 25 -11.08 31.63 -47.84
N VAL A 26 -9.78 31.92 -47.78
CA VAL A 26 -8.98 31.80 -49.05
C VAL A 26 -7.63 31.04 -48.96
N LYS A 27 -7.29 30.40 -47.81
CA LYS A 27 -6.09 29.53 -47.75
C LYS A 27 -6.38 28.17 -47.15
N ILE A 28 -7.40 27.50 -47.64
CA ILE A 28 -7.92 26.28 -46.99
C ILE A 28 -6.94 25.09 -46.99
N ALA A 29 -6.09 24.93 -48.00
CA ALA A 29 -5.28 23.72 -48.13
C ALA A 29 -4.05 23.68 -47.20
N SER A 30 -3.30 24.76 -47.06
CA SER A 30 -2.13 24.79 -46.13
C SER A 30 -2.55 24.92 -44.68
N GLU A 31 -3.65 25.63 -44.40
CA GLU A 31 -4.16 25.82 -43.03
C GLU A 31 -4.88 24.56 -42.50
N VAL A 32 -5.50 23.76 -43.38
CA VAL A 32 -6.05 22.43 -43.01
C VAL A 32 -4.94 21.45 -42.72
N TRP A 33 -3.80 21.51 -43.38
CA TRP A 33 -2.63 20.70 -43.08
C TRP A 33 -2.07 21.03 -41.69
N ASP A 34 -1.90 22.29 -41.37
CA ASP A 34 -1.43 22.77 -40.06
C ASP A 34 -2.37 22.35 -38.93
N VAL A 35 -3.70 22.32 -39.15
CA VAL A 35 -4.69 21.86 -38.20
C VAL A 35 -4.61 20.34 -37.98
N ASN A 36 -4.45 19.59 -39.06
CA ASN A 36 -4.31 18.13 -38.95
C ASN A 36 -3.02 17.72 -38.24
N GLU A 37 -1.90 18.43 -38.51
CA GLU A 37 -0.64 18.22 -37.82
C GLU A 37 -0.75 18.59 -36.34
N ALA A 38 -1.40 19.70 -35.98
CA ALA A 38 -1.65 20.10 -34.61
C ALA A 38 -2.57 19.10 -33.88
N LEU A 39 -3.58 18.56 -34.57
CA LEU A 39 -4.46 17.51 -34.00
C LEU A 39 -3.72 16.19 -33.81
N ALA A 40 -2.85 15.79 -34.73
CA ALA A 40 -2.04 14.60 -34.61
C ALA A 40 -1.05 14.71 -33.43
N ALA A 41 -0.37 15.86 -33.30
CA ALA A 41 0.51 16.15 -32.18
C ALA A 41 -0.24 16.16 -30.82
N TYR A 42 -1.46 16.72 -30.79
CA TYR A 42 -2.30 16.70 -29.59
C TYR A 42 -2.72 15.29 -29.25
N ARG A 43 -3.12 14.48 -30.22
CA ARG A 43 -3.48 13.07 -30.01
C ARG A 43 -2.31 12.27 -29.44
N GLY A 44 -1.11 12.42 -30.02
CA GLY A 44 0.10 11.78 -29.52
C GLY A 44 0.44 12.19 -28.07
N ALA A 45 0.30 13.49 -27.78
CA ALA A 45 0.52 13.97 -26.39
C ALA A 45 -0.50 13.41 -25.39
N VAL A 46 -1.76 13.27 -25.78
CA VAL A 46 -2.80 12.66 -24.94
C VAL A 46 -2.54 11.16 -24.76
N GLU A 47 -2.19 10.46 -25.82
CA GLU A 47 -1.86 9.02 -25.75
C GLU A 47 -0.64 8.76 -24.85
N GLU A 48 0.39 9.60 -24.91
CA GLU A 48 1.56 9.52 -24.03
C GLU A 48 1.21 9.78 -22.56
N VAL A 49 0.36 10.76 -22.29
CA VAL A 49 -0.11 11.05 -20.92
C VAL A 49 -0.93 9.89 -20.37
N LEU A 50 -1.86 9.34 -21.16
CA LEU A 50 -2.67 8.18 -20.75
C LEU A 50 -1.78 6.98 -20.44
N LYS A 51 -0.81 6.68 -21.28
CA LYS A 51 0.13 5.59 -21.05
C LYS A 51 0.91 5.76 -19.74
N ARG A 52 1.41 6.97 -19.48
CA ARG A 52 2.09 7.24 -18.18
C ARG A 52 1.16 7.06 -16.98
N TYR A 53 -0.11 7.42 -17.11
CA TYR A 53 -1.10 7.18 -16.05
C TYR A 53 -1.36 5.70 -15.83
N GLU A 54 -1.44 4.91 -16.90
CA GLU A 54 -1.60 3.46 -16.82
C GLU A 54 -0.38 2.82 -16.16
N ASP A 55 0.85 3.22 -16.54
CA ASP A 55 2.09 2.71 -15.97
C ASP A 55 2.17 3.03 -14.45
N VAL A 56 1.89 4.27 -14.05
CA VAL A 56 1.88 4.69 -12.64
C VAL A 56 0.78 3.97 -11.83
N ALA A 57 -0.40 3.78 -12.42
CA ALA A 57 -1.48 3.06 -11.77
C ALA A 57 -1.14 1.57 -11.58
N GLN A 58 -0.44 0.98 -12.55
CA GLN A 58 0.00 -0.42 -12.45
C GLN A 58 1.09 -0.57 -11.39
N GLU A 59 2.10 0.31 -11.36
CA GLU A 59 3.14 0.32 -10.33
C GLU A 59 2.53 0.43 -8.91
N ALA A 60 1.57 1.35 -8.73
CA ALA A 60 0.89 1.50 -7.44
C ALA A 60 0.06 0.27 -7.05
N ALA A 61 -0.57 -0.39 -8.02
CA ALA A 61 -1.31 -1.63 -7.78
C ALA A 61 -0.38 -2.79 -7.41
N ASP A 62 0.78 -2.87 -8.04
CA ASP A 62 1.79 -3.90 -7.75
C ASP A 62 2.43 -3.69 -6.36
N GLU A 63 2.69 -2.43 -5.97
CA GLU A 63 3.17 -2.09 -4.62
C GLU A 63 2.13 -2.45 -3.54
N GLU A 64 0.86 -2.14 -3.77
CA GLU A 64 -0.22 -2.49 -2.83
C GLU A 64 -0.40 -4.02 -2.72
N ALA A 65 -0.31 -4.75 -3.83
CA ALA A 65 -0.38 -6.20 -3.84
C ALA A 65 0.78 -6.83 -3.07
N LEU A 66 2.00 -6.29 -3.22
CA LEU A 66 3.18 -6.73 -2.49
C LEU A 66 3.07 -6.42 -0.99
N ALA A 67 2.63 -5.22 -0.63
CA ALA A 67 2.41 -4.83 0.76
C ALA A 67 1.39 -5.76 1.44
N ARG A 68 0.27 -6.04 0.76
CA ARG A 68 -0.74 -7.00 1.22
C ARG A 68 -0.18 -8.40 1.44
N LEU A 69 0.64 -8.90 0.50
CA LEU A 69 1.26 -10.23 0.60
C LEU A 69 2.23 -10.30 1.77
N ASN A 70 3.07 -9.28 1.95
CA ASN A 70 4.03 -9.19 3.05
C ASN A 70 3.30 -9.16 4.41
N TYR A 71 2.23 -8.38 4.49
CA TYR A 71 1.40 -8.31 5.68
C TYR A 71 0.74 -9.65 6.00
N ASP A 72 0.10 -10.31 5.02
CA ASP A 72 -0.52 -11.63 5.19
C ASP A 72 0.50 -12.66 5.70
N LEU A 73 1.71 -12.65 5.15
CA LEU A 73 2.79 -13.53 5.59
C LEU A 73 3.20 -13.26 7.04
N ALA A 74 3.35 -12.00 7.44
CA ALA A 74 3.70 -11.62 8.81
C ALA A 74 2.58 -12.00 9.79
N HIS A 75 1.31 -11.76 9.41
CA HIS A 75 0.15 -12.15 10.22
C HIS A 75 0.07 -13.67 10.42
N ARG A 76 0.27 -14.47 9.38
CA ARG A 76 0.29 -15.95 9.50
C ARG A 76 1.43 -16.45 10.39
N ARG A 77 2.60 -15.81 10.34
CA ARG A 77 3.71 -16.11 11.25
C ARG A 77 3.34 -15.78 12.69
N LEU A 78 2.64 -14.66 12.93
CA LEU A 78 2.14 -14.30 14.25
C LEU A 78 1.14 -15.34 14.77
N MET A 79 0.18 -15.80 13.95
CA MET A 79 -0.74 -16.88 14.32
C MET A 79 0.02 -18.14 14.73
N GLY A 80 1.04 -18.54 13.95
CA GLY A 80 1.88 -19.70 14.29
C GLY A 80 2.60 -19.55 15.63
N LEU A 81 3.08 -18.35 15.96
CA LEU A 81 3.68 -18.06 17.27
C LEU A 81 2.65 -18.14 18.41
N VAL A 82 1.45 -17.61 18.21
CA VAL A 82 0.36 -17.72 19.19
C VAL A 82 0.02 -19.18 19.45
N ASP A 83 -0.08 -20.00 18.43
CA ASP A 83 -0.38 -21.43 18.54
C ASP A 83 0.76 -22.20 19.22
N GLU A 84 2.02 -21.82 19.04
CA GLU A 84 3.17 -22.39 19.74
C GLU A 84 3.20 -21.99 21.23
N ILE A 85 2.95 -20.72 21.54
CA ILE A 85 3.11 -20.17 22.90
C ILE A 85 1.91 -20.47 23.80
N ARG A 86 0.69 -20.47 23.26
CA ARG A 86 -0.56 -20.69 24.03
C ARG A 86 -0.53 -21.96 24.89
N PRO A 87 -0.14 -23.15 24.39
CA PRO A 87 -0.06 -24.35 25.24
C PRO A 87 1.04 -24.29 26.28
N LEU A 88 2.15 -23.57 26.01
CA LEU A 88 3.23 -23.37 26.98
C LEU A 88 2.78 -22.45 28.12
N ALA A 89 2.09 -21.36 27.80
CA ALA A 89 1.52 -20.44 28.78
C ALA A 89 0.47 -21.13 29.68
N ARG A 90 -0.28 -22.12 29.17
CA ARG A 90 -1.21 -22.90 29.98
C ARG A 90 -0.53 -23.91 30.89
N LYS A 91 0.57 -24.53 30.41
CA LYS A 91 1.26 -25.57 31.16
C LYS A 91 2.27 -25.02 32.16
N GLN A 92 2.93 -23.95 31.82
CA GLN A 92 4.04 -23.35 32.57
C GLN A 92 3.97 -21.82 32.49
N PRO A 93 2.94 -21.17 33.08
CA PRO A 93 2.70 -19.73 32.89
C PRO A 93 3.87 -18.88 33.34
N ASP A 94 4.52 -19.21 34.42
CA ASP A 94 5.61 -18.45 35.06
C ASP A 94 7.00 -18.85 34.52
N ALA A 95 7.07 -19.86 33.63
CA ALA A 95 8.33 -20.26 33.06
C ALA A 95 8.81 -19.18 32.03
N ARG A 96 10.10 -18.91 32.11
CA ARG A 96 10.74 -17.84 31.30
C ARG A 96 11.01 -18.28 29.89
N CYS A 97 10.78 -17.36 28.96
CA CYS A 97 11.18 -17.53 27.57
C CYS A 97 12.69 -17.35 27.44
N ASN A 98 13.31 -18.12 26.55
CA ASN A 98 14.72 -17.89 26.23
C ASN A 98 14.87 -16.75 25.21
N GLU A 99 16.04 -16.12 25.22
CA GLU A 99 16.39 -14.99 24.37
C GLU A 99 16.18 -15.31 22.87
N TYR A 100 16.57 -16.50 22.42
CA TYR A 100 16.39 -16.91 21.03
C TYR A 100 14.91 -16.87 20.59
N LYS A 101 14.02 -17.33 21.46
CA LYS A 101 12.58 -17.31 21.21
C LYS A 101 12.03 -15.89 21.18
N LEU A 102 12.50 -15.03 22.09
CA LEU A 102 12.11 -13.61 22.12
C LEU A 102 12.57 -12.86 20.86
N ARG A 103 13.80 -13.08 20.41
CA ARG A 103 14.28 -12.51 19.14
C ARG A 103 13.43 -12.94 17.94
N ARG A 104 13.06 -14.22 17.86
CA ARG A 104 12.18 -14.71 16.80
C ARG A 104 10.80 -14.07 16.85
N VAL A 105 10.26 -13.88 18.03
CA VAL A 105 8.99 -13.16 18.25
C VAL A 105 9.14 -11.72 17.76
N ASN A 106 10.15 -10.99 18.21
CA ASN A 106 10.37 -9.59 17.84
C ASN A 106 10.53 -9.38 16.33
N GLN A 107 11.17 -10.32 15.62
CA GLN A 107 11.25 -10.25 14.15
C GLN A 107 9.87 -10.26 13.48
N VAL A 108 8.91 -11.00 14.04
CA VAL A 108 7.54 -11.04 13.52
C VAL A 108 6.76 -9.78 13.93
N LEU A 109 6.91 -9.35 15.19
CA LEU A 109 6.22 -8.17 15.69
C LEU A 109 6.68 -6.90 14.97
N LEU A 110 7.98 -6.74 14.71
CA LEU A 110 8.54 -5.60 13.97
C LEU A 110 7.94 -5.48 12.57
N ALA A 111 7.70 -6.60 11.90
CA ALA A 111 7.11 -6.58 10.56
C ALA A 111 5.65 -6.08 10.52
N LEU A 112 4.99 -6.00 11.68
CA LEU A 112 3.60 -5.54 11.82
C LEU A 112 3.50 -4.20 12.55
N LYS A 113 4.45 -3.91 13.45
CA LYS A 113 4.38 -2.82 14.42
C LYS A 113 4.12 -1.47 13.76
N GLU A 114 4.93 -1.10 12.76
CA GLU A 114 4.86 0.23 12.14
C GLU A 114 3.46 0.54 11.58
N GLU A 115 2.87 -0.42 10.87
CA GLU A 115 1.54 -0.25 10.27
C GLU A 115 0.44 -0.23 11.34
N LEU A 116 0.58 -1.04 12.38
CA LEU A 116 -0.39 -1.10 13.47
C LEU A 116 -0.36 0.16 14.34
N ASP A 117 0.84 0.66 14.69
CA ASP A 117 1.01 1.89 15.47
C ASP A 117 0.38 3.08 14.74
N VAL A 118 0.65 3.23 13.44
CA VAL A 118 0.08 4.31 12.62
C VAL A 118 -1.43 4.19 12.48
N CYS A 119 -1.95 2.97 12.27
CA CYS A 119 -3.38 2.77 12.02
C CYS A 119 -4.25 2.97 13.26
N PHE A 120 -3.76 2.57 14.44
CA PHE A 120 -4.53 2.54 15.68
C PHE A 120 -4.09 3.58 16.70
N ASP A 121 -3.12 4.45 16.35
CA ASP A 121 -2.48 5.39 17.29
C ASP A 121 -2.03 4.66 18.57
N ALA A 122 -1.47 3.48 18.38
CA ALA A 122 -1.02 2.59 19.42
C ALA A 122 0.51 2.68 19.54
N ASP A 123 1.01 2.63 20.77
CA ASP A 123 2.43 2.46 21.06
C ASP A 123 2.64 1.01 21.50
N LEU A 124 2.80 0.14 20.51
CA LEU A 124 2.92 -1.29 20.76
C LEU A 124 4.34 -1.64 21.21
N ASP A 125 4.42 -2.29 22.34
CA ASP A 125 5.69 -2.79 22.88
C ASP A 125 6.19 -4.02 22.10
N LEU A 126 7.51 -4.16 22.04
CA LEU A 126 8.18 -5.40 21.67
C LEU A 126 8.47 -6.24 22.92
N ALA A 127 8.72 -7.52 22.72
CA ALA A 127 9.20 -8.38 23.81
C ALA A 127 10.60 -7.93 24.22
N ASP A 128 10.78 -7.51 25.47
CA ASP A 128 12.09 -7.13 26.00
C ASP A 128 12.99 -8.38 26.05
N GLU A 129 14.08 -8.34 25.28
CA GLU A 129 15.02 -9.47 25.18
C GLU A 129 15.86 -9.63 26.44
N ASP A 130 16.08 -8.55 27.17
CA ASP A 130 16.83 -8.52 28.42
C ASP A 130 15.95 -8.84 29.65
N ALA A 131 14.65 -8.57 29.54
CA ALA A 131 13.68 -8.97 30.55
C ALA A 131 13.29 -10.44 30.35
N SER A 132 13.35 -11.19 31.40
CA SER A 132 12.88 -12.58 31.42
C SER A 132 11.36 -12.64 31.39
N LEU A 133 10.76 -12.40 30.23
CA LEU A 133 9.32 -12.52 30.01
C LEU A 133 8.85 -13.95 30.29
N SER A 134 7.76 -14.07 31.05
CA SER A 134 7.08 -15.35 31.24
C SER A 134 6.31 -15.76 29.98
N TYR A 135 5.98 -17.05 29.85
CA TYR A 135 5.09 -17.49 28.75
C TYR A 135 3.71 -16.88 28.84
N SER A 136 3.23 -16.56 30.06
CA SER A 136 1.95 -15.86 30.24
C SER A 136 1.99 -14.46 29.67
N ASP A 137 3.03 -13.67 30.00
CA ASP A 137 3.18 -12.30 29.52
C ASP A 137 3.38 -12.27 28.00
N LEU A 138 4.20 -13.18 27.48
CA LEU A 138 4.41 -13.30 26.05
C LEU A 138 3.11 -13.68 25.30
N SER A 139 2.32 -14.58 25.87
CA SER A 139 1.02 -14.95 25.29
C SER A 139 0.05 -13.78 25.25
N PHE A 140 0.06 -12.94 26.29
CA PHE A 140 -0.75 -11.73 26.36
C PHE A 140 -0.32 -10.70 25.28
N LEU A 141 0.98 -10.44 25.17
CA LEU A 141 1.56 -9.56 24.16
C LEU A 141 1.17 -10.01 22.73
N LEU A 142 1.42 -11.28 22.42
CA LEU A 142 1.11 -11.85 21.10
C LEU A 142 -0.38 -11.78 20.76
N ARG A 143 -1.25 -11.94 21.74
CA ARG A 143 -2.69 -11.84 21.56
C ARG A 143 -3.10 -10.41 21.22
N GLY A 144 -2.56 -9.41 21.90
CA GLY A 144 -2.79 -8.00 21.58
C GLY A 144 -2.41 -7.67 20.14
N TYR A 145 -1.24 -8.12 19.69
CA TYR A 145 -0.83 -7.96 18.30
C TYR A 145 -1.76 -8.70 17.31
N LEU A 146 -2.20 -9.91 17.65
CA LEU A 146 -3.08 -10.69 16.77
C LEU A 146 -4.44 -10.03 16.59
N ASP A 147 -5.02 -9.50 17.67
CA ASP A 147 -6.31 -8.81 17.64
C ASP A 147 -6.23 -7.54 16.76
N LEU A 148 -5.21 -6.70 16.96
CA LEU A 148 -4.99 -5.50 16.17
C LEU A 148 -4.65 -5.82 14.72
N SER A 149 -3.79 -6.80 14.48
CA SER A 149 -3.40 -7.24 13.15
C SER A 149 -4.59 -7.79 12.37
N SER A 150 -5.47 -8.56 13.01
CA SER A 150 -6.72 -9.04 12.39
C SER A 150 -7.67 -7.90 12.04
N ALA A 151 -7.80 -6.90 12.92
CA ALA A 151 -8.61 -5.72 12.69
C ALA A 151 -8.06 -4.86 11.54
N TYR A 152 -6.74 -4.68 11.47
CA TYR A 152 -6.07 -3.97 10.39
C TYR A 152 -6.30 -4.67 9.04
N ALA A 153 -6.03 -5.97 8.96
CA ALA A 153 -6.21 -6.75 7.75
C ALA A 153 -7.63 -6.68 7.21
N ARG A 154 -8.62 -6.74 8.09
CA ARG A 154 -10.04 -6.59 7.72
C ARG A 154 -10.34 -5.20 7.17
N ARG A 155 -9.83 -4.16 7.85
CA ARG A 155 -10.08 -2.76 7.49
C ARG A 155 -9.36 -2.36 6.20
N ARG A 156 -8.10 -2.74 6.05
CA ARG A 156 -7.23 -2.29 4.96
C ARG A 156 -7.35 -3.16 3.72
N TYR A 157 -7.43 -4.47 3.89
CA TYR A 157 -7.35 -5.44 2.80
C TYR A 157 -8.62 -6.28 2.61
N GLY A 158 -9.64 -6.11 3.46
CA GLY A 158 -10.84 -6.94 3.44
C GLY A 158 -10.58 -8.42 3.78
N LEU A 159 -9.44 -8.73 4.43
CA LEU A 159 -9.08 -10.10 4.81
C LEU A 159 -9.76 -10.49 6.12
N SER A 160 -10.25 -11.73 6.17
CA SER A 160 -10.75 -12.33 7.40
C SER A 160 -9.91 -13.56 7.69
N TYR A 161 -9.30 -13.59 8.87
CA TYR A 161 -8.59 -14.76 9.37
C TYR A 161 -9.53 -15.50 10.33
N GLU A 162 -9.86 -16.73 9.98
CA GLU A 162 -10.58 -17.59 10.92
C GLU A 162 -9.59 -18.00 12.02
N GLU A 163 -9.92 -17.69 13.28
CA GLU A 163 -9.23 -18.31 14.40
C GLU A 163 -9.47 -19.82 14.30
N ASN A 164 -8.43 -20.59 14.00
CA ASN A 164 -8.43 -22.04 14.12
C ASN A 164 -8.54 -22.40 15.61
N GLY A 165 -9.75 -22.29 16.12
CA GLY A 165 -10.07 -22.43 17.53
C GLY A 165 -11.27 -23.33 17.75
N LYS A 166 -11.03 -24.64 17.70
CA LYS A 166 -11.83 -25.61 18.46
C LYS A 166 -10.96 -26.40 19.40
#